data_eeadd0780687d19cbb1d788b972e43fe
#
_entry.id   eeadd0780687d19cbb1d788b972e43fe
#
_cell.length_a   1.000
_cell.length_b   1.000
_cell.length_c   1.000
_cell.angle_alpha   90.00
_cell.angle_beta   90.00
_cell.angle_gamma   90.00
#
_symmetry.space_group_name_H-M   'P 1'
#
loop_
_entity.id
_entity.type
_entity.pdbx_description
1 polymer ?
#
loop_
_entity_poly.entity_id
_entity_poly.type
_entity_poly.pdbx_seq_one_letter_code
_entity_poly.pdbx_strand_id
1 'polypeptide(L)'
;MILIVEDDPQVARLIALVLQRHGRKSETVADGHSALSRVREVRPEIIFADLTIRGMSGDTLCSTLKSQSETRNIPYIVLSGDRDIAEKARHCGADDYMGKPFEFDDLVRLVDKYASAES
;
A
#
# COMPACT_ATOMS: atom_id res chain seq x y z
N MET A 1 7.56 -7.25 6.68
CA MET A 1 6.10 -7.20 6.82
C MET A 1 5.55 -6.13 5.87
N ILE A 2 4.44 -6.43 5.21
CA ILE A 2 3.79 -5.53 4.25
C ILE A 2 2.52 -4.99 4.88
N LEU A 3 2.28 -3.68 4.79
CA LEU A 3 1.09 -3.06 5.33
C LEU A 3 0.06 -2.86 4.22
N ILE A 4 -1.17 -3.30 4.47
CA ILE A 4 -2.30 -3.15 3.57
C ILE A 4 -3.25 -2.15 4.19
N VAL A 5 -3.52 -1.04 3.49
CA VAL A 5 -4.46 -0.02 3.95
C VAL A 5 -5.70 -0.11 3.05
N GLU A 6 -6.73 -0.77 3.54
CA GLU A 6 -7.93 -1.09 2.76
C GLU A 6 -9.12 -1.24 3.69
N ASP A 7 -10.21 -0.54 3.43
CA ASP A 7 -11.40 -0.63 4.27
C ASP A 7 -12.40 -1.69 3.80
N ASP A 8 -12.24 -2.25 2.60
CA ASP A 8 -13.04 -3.38 2.15
C ASP A 8 -12.38 -4.67 2.64
N PRO A 9 -13.02 -5.40 3.59
CA PRO A 9 -12.40 -6.58 4.17
C PRO A 9 -12.17 -7.72 3.17
N GLN A 10 -12.99 -7.80 2.11
CA GLN A 10 -12.81 -8.83 1.09
C GLN A 10 -11.56 -8.57 0.26
N VAL A 11 -11.34 -7.33 -0.15
CA VAL A 11 -10.16 -6.94 -0.90
C VAL A 11 -8.91 -7.12 -0.05
N ALA A 12 -8.96 -6.67 1.20
CA ALA A 12 -7.83 -6.80 2.12
C ALA A 12 -7.45 -8.27 2.33
N ARG A 13 -8.46 -9.13 2.51
CA ARG A 13 -8.23 -10.57 2.69
C ARG A 13 -7.59 -11.20 1.46
N LEU A 14 -8.06 -10.81 0.29
CA LEU A 14 -7.50 -11.34 -0.96
C LEU A 14 -6.03 -10.98 -1.10
N ILE A 15 -5.70 -9.72 -0.85
CA ILE A 15 -4.31 -9.27 -0.91
C ILE A 15 -3.46 -10.02 0.11
N ALA A 16 -3.94 -10.12 1.34
CA ALA A 16 -3.20 -10.82 2.41
C ALA A 16 -2.96 -12.29 2.06
N LEU A 17 -3.95 -12.95 1.47
CA LEU A 17 -3.82 -14.36 1.06
C LEU A 17 -2.77 -14.54 -0.02
N VAL A 18 -2.77 -13.67 -1.03
CA VAL A 18 -1.78 -13.70 -2.11
C VAL A 18 -0.38 -13.49 -1.55
N LEU A 19 -0.22 -12.52 -0.66
CA LEU A 19 1.07 -12.24 -0.02
C LEU A 19 1.54 -13.43 0.80
N GLN A 20 0.64 -14.05 1.57
CA GLN A 20 0.97 -15.21 2.37
C GLN A 20 1.48 -16.37 1.50
N ARG A 21 0.82 -16.61 0.37
CA ARG A 21 1.24 -17.67 -0.56
C ARG A 21 2.58 -17.35 -1.21
N HIS A 22 2.92 -16.09 -1.28
CA HIS A 22 4.20 -15.64 -1.82
C HIS A 22 5.28 -15.53 -0.74
N GLY A 23 5.03 -16.05 0.45
CA GLY A 23 5.98 -16.08 1.56
C GLY A 23 6.13 -14.76 2.28
N ARG A 24 5.17 -13.86 2.16
CA ARG A 24 5.24 -12.53 2.78
C ARG A 24 4.20 -12.36 3.87
N LYS A 25 4.61 -11.83 4.99
CA LYS A 25 3.71 -11.48 6.07
C LYS A 25 3.08 -10.12 5.82
N SER A 26 1.83 -9.97 6.21
CA SER A 26 1.12 -8.71 6.03
C SER A 26 0.26 -8.39 7.24
N GLU A 27 -0.10 -7.12 7.34
CA GLU A 27 -1.03 -6.63 8.35
C GLU A 27 -1.97 -5.66 7.64
N THR A 28 -3.24 -5.66 8.02
CA THR A 28 -4.24 -4.79 7.41
C THR A 28 -4.72 -3.76 8.42
N VAL A 29 -4.83 -2.52 7.97
CA VAL A 29 -5.50 -1.45 8.71
C VAL A 29 -6.58 -0.85 7.80
N ALA A 30 -7.65 -0.34 8.40
CA ALA A 30 -8.84 0.05 7.64
C ALA A 30 -8.96 1.56 7.42
N ASP A 31 -8.11 2.37 8.04
CA ASP A 31 -8.21 3.82 7.94
C ASP A 31 -6.83 4.49 7.93
N GLY A 32 -6.80 5.75 7.50
CA GLY A 32 -5.56 6.48 7.32
C GLY A 32 -4.83 6.82 8.61
N HIS A 33 -5.57 7.11 9.66
CA HIS A 33 -4.94 7.46 10.95
C HIS A 33 -4.26 6.24 11.57
N SER A 34 -4.92 5.09 11.53
CA SER A 34 -4.33 3.83 11.98
C SER A 34 -3.09 3.49 11.16
N ALA A 35 -3.15 3.75 9.85
CA ALA A 35 -2.01 3.51 8.96
C ALA A 35 -0.81 4.35 9.36
N LEU A 36 -1.01 5.65 9.62
CA LEU A 36 0.09 6.53 10.04
C LEU A 36 0.77 6.04 11.30
N SER A 37 -0.03 5.69 12.31
CA SER A 37 0.50 5.18 13.56
C SER A 37 1.27 3.88 13.36
N ARG A 38 0.70 2.98 12.57
CA ARG A 38 1.27 1.66 12.38
C ARG A 38 2.57 1.69 11.57
N VAL A 39 2.63 2.55 10.54
CA VAL A 39 3.84 2.70 9.74
C VAL A 39 5.02 3.13 10.61
N ARG A 40 4.78 4.05 11.55
CA ARG A 40 5.83 4.52 12.44
C ARG A 40 6.30 3.46 13.42
N GLU A 41 5.38 2.60 13.86
CA GLU A 41 5.70 1.55 14.82
C GLU A 41 6.48 0.39 14.20
N VAL A 42 6.02 -0.09 13.04
CA VAL A 42 6.53 -1.35 12.47
C VAL A 42 7.43 -1.16 11.26
N ARG A 43 7.41 0.00 10.65
CA ARG A 43 8.20 0.32 9.45
C ARG A 43 8.12 -0.79 8.41
N PRO A 44 6.97 -0.92 7.75
CA PRO A 44 6.79 -1.99 6.77
C PRO A 44 7.72 -1.84 5.58
N GLU A 45 7.99 -2.93 4.90
CA GLU A 45 8.85 -2.91 3.71
C GLU A 45 8.12 -2.40 2.47
N ILE A 46 6.78 -2.50 2.46
CA ILE A 46 5.92 -1.99 1.39
C ILE A 46 4.59 -1.58 2.00
N ILE A 47 3.98 -0.53 1.45
CA ILE A 47 2.62 -0.12 1.78
C ILE A 47 1.77 -0.24 0.52
N PHE A 48 0.69 -1.00 0.59
CA PHE A 48 -0.36 -1.02 -0.42
C PHE A 48 -1.56 -0.28 0.15
N ALA A 49 -1.98 0.81 -0.48
CA ALA A 49 -3.05 1.63 0.06
C ALA A 49 -4.05 2.05 -1.00
N ASP A 50 -5.34 1.82 -0.72
CA ASP A 50 -6.42 2.33 -1.55
C ASP A 50 -6.44 3.85 -1.49
N LEU A 51 -6.83 4.49 -2.59
CA LEU A 51 -7.04 5.95 -2.62
C LEU A 51 -8.24 6.36 -1.80
N THR A 52 -9.22 5.48 -1.66
CA THR A 52 -10.47 5.76 -0.94
C THR A 52 -10.50 4.97 0.36
N ILE A 53 -10.07 5.60 1.45
CA ILE A 53 -10.06 4.99 2.78
C ILE A 53 -10.76 5.92 3.77
N ARG A 54 -11.17 5.37 4.90
CA ARG A 54 -11.88 6.12 5.93
C ARG A 54 -10.98 7.12 6.63
N GLY A 55 -11.55 8.26 6.97
CA GLY A 55 -10.94 9.25 7.84
C GLY A 55 -9.85 10.10 7.21
N MET A 56 -9.22 9.61 6.15
CA MET A 56 -8.14 10.31 5.46
C MET A 56 -8.05 9.74 4.06
N SER A 57 -7.98 10.60 3.05
CA SER A 57 -7.84 10.09 1.68
C SER A 57 -6.48 9.41 1.49
N GLY A 58 -6.42 8.44 0.57
CA GLY A 58 -5.18 7.72 0.31
C GLY A 58 -4.07 8.60 -0.20
N ASP A 59 -4.39 9.63 -0.98
CA ASP A 59 -3.38 10.58 -1.45
C ASP A 59 -2.85 11.46 -0.33
N THR A 60 -3.68 11.83 0.65
CA THR A 60 -3.23 12.55 1.84
C THR A 60 -2.29 11.67 2.67
N LEU A 61 -2.65 10.41 2.87
CA LEU A 61 -1.78 9.47 3.58
C LEU A 61 -0.43 9.35 2.89
N CYS A 62 -0.45 9.15 1.58
CA CYS A 62 0.76 9.04 0.78
C CYS A 62 1.65 10.27 0.91
N SER A 63 1.09 11.46 0.65
CA SER A 63 1.87 12.69 0.70
C SER A 63 2.41 12.97 2.10
N THR A 64 1.66 12.63 3.14
CA THR A 64 2.11 12.78 4.51
C THR A 64 3.34 11.90 4.79
N LEU A 65 3.28 10.63 4.41
CA LEU A 65 4.39 9.70 4.61
C LEU A 65 5.61 10.10 3.77
N LYS A 66 5.38 10.55 2.54
CA LYS A 66 6.48 10.93 1.64
C LYS A 66 7.13 12.26 2.03
N SER A 67 6.46 13.08 2.84
CA SER A 67 7.02 14.34 3.31
C SER A 67 7.88 14.18 4.56
N GLN A 68 7.90 13.02 5.20
CA GLN A 68 8.64 12.77 6.43
C GLN A 68 9.88 11.93 6.16
N SER A 69 11.01 12.35 6.72
CA SER A 69 12.29 11.68 6.48
C SER A 69 12.31 10.21 6.95
N GLU A 70 11.52 9.89 7.98
CA GLU A 70 11.49 8.56 8.57
C GLU A 70 10.71 7.56 7.72
N THR A 71 9.81 8.04 6.87
CA THR A 71 8.88 7.17 6.14
C THR A 71 8.95 7.32 4.62
N ARG A 72 9.59 8.38 4.12
CA ARG A 72 9.58 8.67 2.68
C ARG A 72 10.23 7.59 1.81
N ASN A 73 11.11 6.79 2.37
CA ASN A 73 11.79 5.73 1.62
C ASN A 73 11.06 4.40 1.63
N ILE A 74 9.94 4.30 2.35
CA ILE A 74 9.12 3.10 2.32
C ILE A 74 8.33 3.09 1.01
N PRO A 75 8.47 2.05 0.18
CA PRO A 75 7.71 1.95 -1.07
C PRO A 75 6.21 2.03 -0.81
N TYR A 76 5.55 2.95 -1.49
CA TYR A 76 4.12 3.20 -1.35
C TYR A 76 3.44 2.93 -2.68
N ILE A 77 2.50 1.99 -2.70
CA ILE A 77 1.81 1.56 -3.92
C ILE A 77 0.33 1.87 -3.79
N VAL A 78 -0.17 2.69 -4.70
CA VAL A 78 -1.57 3.12 -4.71
C VAL A 78 -2.43 2.05 -5.36
N LEU A 79 -3.56 1.72 -4.73
CA LEU A 79 -4.58 0.84 -5.28
C LEU A 79 -5.81 1.67 -5.64
N SER A 80 -6.32 1.53 -6.86
CA SER A 80 -7.52 2.26 -7.27
C SER A 80 -8.13 1.69 -8.53
N GLY A 81 -9.46 1.82 -8.66
CA GLY A 81 -10.16 1.54 -9.90
C GLY A 81 -10.28 2.75 -10.82
N ASP A 82 -9.69 3.89 -10.44
CA ASP A 82 -9.79 5.12 -11.21
C ASP A 82 -8.92 5.04 -12.46
N ARG A 83 -9.42 5.65 -13.56
CA ARG A 83 -8.66 5.67 -14.82
C ARG A 83 -7.39 6.50 -14.73
N ASP A 84 -7.40 7.52 -13.89
CA ASP A 84 -6.27 8.44 -13.72
C ASP A 84 -5.37 8.06 -12.56
N ILE A 85 -5.34 6.77 -12.19
CA ILE A 85 -4.55 6.26 -11.07
C ILE A 85 -3.07 6.62 -11.19
N ALA A 86 -2.50 6.53 -12.39
CA ALA A 86 -1.08 6.83 -12.60
C ALA A 86 -0.76 8.28 -12.25
N GLU A 87 -1.62 9.20 -12.67
CA GLU A 87 -1.45 10.62 -12.40
C GLU A 87 -1.63 10.92 -10.91
N LYS A 88 -2.63 10.33 -10.28
CA LYS A 88 -2.87 10.50 -8.85
C LYS A 88 -1.71 9.95 -8.01
N ALA A 89 -1.18 8.80 -8.38
CA ALA A 89 -0.02 8.22 -7.70
C ALA A 89 1.20 9.13 -7.81
N ARG A 90 1.48 9.62 -9.01
CA ARG A 90 2.60 10.55 -9.21
C ARG A 90 2.41 11.83 -8.41
N HIS A 91 1.20 12.35 -8.37
CA HIS A 91 0.90 13.62 -7.70
C HIS A 91 1.14 13.54 -6.18
N CYS A 92 0.83 12.43 -5.55
CA CYS A 92 1.06 12.28 -4.12
C CYS A 92 2.46 11.78 -3.76
N GLY A 93 3.27 11.43 -4.75
CA GLY A 93 4.63 10.96 -4.53
C GLY A 93 4.77 9.47 -4.34
N ALA A 94 3.75 8.69 -4.70
CA ALA A 94 3.80 7.24 -4.61
C ALA A 94 4.86 6.66 -5.55
N ASP A 95 5.38 5.50 -5.18
CA ASP A 95 6.41 4.82 -5.97
C ASP A 95 5.82 4.05 -7.15
N ASP A 96 4.59 3.57 -6.99
CA ASP A 96 3.94 2.78 -8.04
C ASP A 96 2.43 2.74 -7.79
N TYR A 97 1.72 2.06 -8.66
CA TYR A 97 0.27 1.91 -8.53
C TYR A 97 -0.17 0.58 -9.11
N MET A 98 -1.37 0.14 -8.72
CA MET A 98 -1.99 -1.06 -9.25
C MET A 98 -3.50 -0.80 -9.41
N GLY A 99 -4.01 -0.99 -10.62
CA GLY A 99 -5.42 -0.79 -10.92
C GLY A 99 -6.29 -1.91 -10.36
N LYS A 100 -7.52 -1.58 -9.99
CA LYS A 100 -8.52 -2.57 -9.60
C LYS A 100 -9.50 -2.78 -10.76
N PRO A 101 -9.87 -4.00 -11.08
CA PRO A 101 -9.40 -5.27 -10.50
C PRO A 101 -7.97 -5.59 -10.94
N PHE A 102 -7.23 -6.26 -10.08
CA PHE A 102 -5.85 -6.64 -10.36
C PHE A 102 -5.72 -8.17 -10.46
N GLU A 103 -4.70 -8.61 -11.18
CA GLU A 103 -4.34 -10.02 -11.28
C GLU A 103 -3.36 -10.39 -10.18
N PHE A 104 -3.34 -11.67 -9.83
CA PHE A 104 -2.37 -12.23 -8.89
C PHE A 104 -0.93 -11.83 -9.28
N ASP A 105 -0.60 -11.99 -10.57
CA ASP A 105 0.75 -11.71 -11.06
C ASP A 105 1.14 -10.23 -10.92
N ASP A 106 0.20 -9.32 -11.02
CA ASP A 106 0.46 -7.89 -10.85
C ASP A 106 0.95 -7.60 -9.45
N LEU A 107 0.27 -8.17 -8.45
CA LEU A 107 0.62 -7.99 -7.06
C LEU A 107 2.00 -8.59 -6.74
N VAL A 108 2.23 -9.81 -7.19
CA VAL A 108 3.51 -10.50 -6.97
C VAL A 108 4.67 -9.73 -7.61
N ARG A 109 4.47 -9.21 -8.82
CA ARG A 109 5.50 -8.44 -9.51
C ARG A 109 5.88 -7.18 -8.74
N LEU A 110 4.90 -6.48 -8.19
CA LEU A 110 5.17 -5.28 -7.39
C LEU A 110 5.90 -5.63 -6.10
N VAL A 111 5.50 -6.71 -5.45
CA VAL A 111 6.18 -7.17 -4.25
C VAL A 111 7.65 -7.49 -4.55
N ASP A 112 7.91 -8.24 -5.61
CA ASP A 112 9.28 -8.60 -5.98
C ASP A 112 10.12 -7.37 -6.36
N LYS A 113 9.48 -6.36 -6.94
CA LYS A 113 10.18 -5.13 -7.33
C LYS A 113 10.59 -4.29 -6.13
N TYR A 114 9.77 -4.22 -5.11
CA TYR A 114 9.96 -3.28 -4.00
C TYR A 114 10.34 -3.92 -2.67
N ALA A 115 10.04 -5.19 -2.46
CA ALA A 115 10.35 -5.82 -1.18
C ALA A 115 11.85 -6.03 -1.02
N SER A 116 12.29 -5.97 0.24
CA SER A 116 13.67 -6.27 0.57
C SER A 116 13.99 -7.73 0.25
N ALA A 117 15.16 -7.97 -0.34
CA ALA A 117 15.61 -9.32 -0.67
C ALA A 117 15.74 -10.23 0.54
N GLU A 118 15.88 -9.66 1.72
CA GLU A 118 16.06 -10.41 2.97
C GLU A 118 14.76 -10.68 3.70
N SER A 119 13.68 -10.21 3.17
CA SER A 119 12.38 -10.34 3.83
C SER A 119 11.76 -11.69 3.56
#